data_b04898880c38b93af6015eb3fa1bc130
#
_entry.id   b04898880c38b93af6015eb3fa1bc130
#
_cell.length_a   1.000
_cell.length_b   1.000
_cell.length_c   1.000
_cell.angle_alpha   90.00
_cell.angle_beta   90.00
_cell.angle_gamma   90.00
#
_symmetry.space_group_name_H-M   'P 1'
#
loop_
_entity.id
_entity.type
_entity.pdbx_description
1 polymer ?
#
loop_
_entity_poly.entity_id
_entity_poly.type
_entity_poly.pdbx_seq_one_letter_code
_entity_poly.pdbx_strand_id
1 'polypeptide(L)' 'MSTLPHDKFPEFIATKRAAEILGRSPATLKRWRYEGTGPEYVEIEGRVRYDVRVLLDYIKRNTRVPSVRAAMEETRGAA' A
#
# COMPACT_ATOMS: atom_id res chain seq x y z
N MET A 1 17.89 -1.97 24.62
CA MET A 1 17.14 -1.72 24.11
C MET A 1 16.01 -2.54 23.79
N SER A 2 15.33 -2.37 23.02
CA SER A 2 14.16 -3.10 22.81
C SER A 2 14.41 -4.52 22.38
N THR A 3 13.71 -5.43 22.98
CA THR A 3 13.79 -6.84 22.63
C THR A 3 12.47 -7.33 22.05
N LEU A 4 11.60 -6.42 21.62
CA LEU A 4 10.32 -6.79 21.06
C LEU A 4 10.51 -7.47 19.72
N PRO A 5 9.95 -8.67 19.52
CA PRO A 5 10.06 -9.37 18.25
C PRO A 5 9.27 -8.62 17.16
N HIS A 6 9.88 -8.44 16.00
CA HIS A 6 9.23 -7.76 14.88
C HIS A 6 8.00 -8.49 14.37
N ASP A 7 7.99 -9.82 14.47
CA ASP A 7 6.89 -10.62 13.96
C ASP A 7 5.63 -10.54 14.83
N LYS A 8 5.75 -10.02 16.06
CA LYS A 8 4.62 -9.90 16.98
C LYS A 8 4.03 -8.50 17.06
N PHE A 9 4.70 -7.52 16.51
CA PHE A 9 4.29 -6.13 16.62
C PHE A 9 4.27 -5.47 15.26
N PRO A 10 3.31 -4.56 15.02
CA PRO A 10 3.28 -3.86 13.75
C PRO A 10 4.50 -2.96 13.61
N GLU A 11 4.96 -2.83 12.38
CA GLU A 11 6.01 -1.88 12.04
C GLU A 11 5.35 -0.75 11.27
N PHE A 12 5.52 0.48 11.76
CA PHE A 12 4.90 1.65 11.16
C PHE A 12 5.93 2.45 10.40
N ILE A 13 5.56 2.93 9.24
CA ILE A 13 6.43 3.74 8.39
C ILE A 13 5.70 5.01 7.96
N ALA A 14 6.49 6.03 7.64
CA ALA A 14 5.93 7.30 7.22
C ALA A 14 5.45 7.23 5.76
N THR A 15 4.70 8.25 5.36
CA THR A 15 4.14 8.33 4.02
C THR A 15 5.21 8.21 2.94
N LYS A 16 6.34 8.86 3.13
CA LYS A 16 7.41 8.84 2.12
C LYS A 16 7.89 7.41 1.85
N ARG A 17 8.12 6.64 2.92
CA ARG A 17 8.58 5.27 2.76
C ARG A 17 7.50 4.38 2.16
N ALA A 18 6.25 4.57 2.60
CA ALA A 18 5.13 3.82 2.05
C ALA A 18 4.99 4.08 0.55
N ALA A 19 5.16 5.33 0.15
CA ALA A 19 5.09 5.70 -1.27
C ALA A 19 6.18 4.99 -2.07
N GLU A 20 7.40 4.94 -1.52
CA GLU A 20 8.49 4.23 -2.19
C GLU A 20 8.16 2.76 -2.41
N ILE A 21 7.61 2.12 -1.38
CA ILE A 21 7.24 0.71 -1.46
C ILE A 21 6.17 0.48 -2.53
N LEU A 22 5.22 1.40 -2.62
CA LEU A 22 4.12 1.28 -3.58
C LEU A 22 4.48 1.81 -4.97
N GLY A 23 5.66 2.40 -5.12
CA GLY A 23 6.04 2.99 -6.39
C GLY A 23 5.23 4.22 -6.77
N ARG A 24 4.77 4.98 -5.78
CA ARG A 24 3.96 6.17 -5.99
C ARG A 24 4.60 7.36 -5.29
N SER A 25 4.10 8.54 -5.53
CA SER A 25 4.60 9.73 -4.85
C SER A 25 3.87 9.92 -3.51
N PRO A 26 4.51 10.58 -2.54
CA PRO A 26 3.82 10.91 -1.29
C PRO A 26 2.55 11.74 -1.52
N ALA A 27 2.54 12.59 -2.53
CA ALA A 27 1.36 13.39 -2.87
C ALA A 27 0.19 12.48 -3.29
N THR A 28 0.50 11.39 -4.00
CA THR A 28 -0.52 10.44 -4.40
C THR A 28 -1.18 9.80 -3.17
N LEU A 29 -0.36 9.39 -2.19
CA LEU A 29 -0.90 8.79 -0.98
C LEU A 29 -1.74 9.79 -0.20
N LYS A 30 -1.31 11.03 -0.16
CA LYS A 30 -2.09 12.08 0.50
C LYS A 30 -3.45 12.26 -0.19
N ARG A 31 -3.45 12.28 -1.52
CA ARG A 31 -4.69 12.38 -2.28
C ARG A 31 -5.61 11.20 -1.99
N TRP A 32 -5.05 10.00 -1.94
CA TRP A 32 -5.85 8.81 -1.63
C TRP A 32 -6.51 8.91 -0.27
N ARG A 33 -5.81 9.47 0.73
CA ARG A 33 -6.40 9.64 2.06
C ARG A 33 -7.60 10.59 2.00
N TYR A 34 -7.49 11.64 1.19
CA TYR A 34 -8.60 12.56 1.01
C TYR A 34 -9.77 11.91 0.31
N GLU A 35 -9.49 11.06 -0.64
CA GLU A 35 -10.52 10.42 -1.45
C GLU A 35 -11.13 9.19 -0.77
N GLY A 36 -10.54 8.74 0.32
CA GLY A 36 -10.99 7.53 0.98
C GLY A 36 -10.58 6.27 0.23
N THR A 37 -9.49 6.33 -0.53
CA THR A 37 -8.99 5.19 -1.28
C THR A 37 -7.56 4.88 -0.83
N GLY A 38 -6.96 3.84 -1.43
CA GLY A 38 -5.62 3.43 -1.08
C GLY A 38 -5.58 2.57 0.16
N PRO A 39 -4.39 2.28 0.67
CA PRO A 39 -4.25 1.45 1.86
C PRO A 39 -4.70 2.18 3.13
N GLU A 40 -5.11 1.40 4.09
CA GLU A 40 -5.45 1.95 5.40
C GLU A 40 -4.22 2.54 6.07
N TYR A 41 -4.45 3.50 6.92
CA TYR A 41 -3.37 4.17 7.64
C TYR A 41 -3.82 4.49 9.05
N VAL A 42 -2.85 4.83 9.92
CA VAL A 42 -3.16 5.29 11.27
C VAL A 42 -2.60 6.69 11.44
N GLU A 43 -3.19 7.44 12.34
CA GLU A 43 -2.71 8.76 12.68
C GLU A 43 -2.34 8.75 14.16
N ILE A 44 -1.06 8.99 14.43
CA ILE A 44 -0.54 8.95 15.79
C ILE A 44 0.02 10.34 16.08
N GLU A 45 -0.62 11.03 17.02
CA GLU A 45 -0.22 12.38 17.41
C GLU A 45 -0.06 13.31 16.20
N GLY A 46 -1.03 13.26 15.31
CA GLY A 46 -1.06 14.11 14.13
C GLY A 46 -0.16 13.65 13.00
N ARG A 47 0.50 12.52 13.15
CA ARG A 47 1.40 12.00 12.11
C ARG A 47 0.81 10.75 11.48
N VAL A 48 0.75 10.75 10.16
CA VAL A 48 0.25 9.60 9.43
C VAL A 48 1.32 8.52 9.37
N ARG A 49 0.90 7.29 9.64
CA ARG A 49 1.78 6.13 9.60
C ARG A 49 1.06 4.98 8.90
N TYR A 50 1.83 4.14 8.23
CA TYR A 50 1.32 2.96 7.56
C TYR A 50 1.90 1.72 8.20
N ASP A 51 1.03 0.76 8.53
CA ASP A 51 1.48 -0.53 9.04
C ASP A 51 1.98 -1.35 7.85
N VAL A 52 3.21 -1.82 7.94
CA VAL A 52 3.83 -2.58 6.85
C VAL A 52 3.00 -3.79 6.46
N ARG A 53 2.40 -4.47 7.43
CA ARG A 53 1.58 -5.64 7.14
C ARG A 53 0.32 -5.27 6.36
N VAL A 54 -0.26 -4.14 6.68
CA VAL A 54 -1.43 -3.64 5.95
C VAL A 54 -1.06 -3.27 4.53
N LEU A 55 0.13 -2.67 4.34
CA LEU A 55 0.61 -2.36 2.99
C LEU A 55 0.83 -3.62 2.17
N LEU A 56 1.43 -4.65 2.78
CA LEU A 56 1.65 -5.91 2.08
C LEU A 56 0.33 -6.54 1.68
N ASP A 57 -0.67 -6.47 2.54
CA ASP A 57 -1.98 -7.00 2.25
C ASP A 57 -2.64 -6.23 1.10
N TYR A 58 -2.50 -4.90 1.13
CA TYR A 58 -3.01 -4.05 0.05
C TYR A 58 -2.36 -4.43 -1.28
N ILE A 59 -1.05 -4.65 -1.27
CA ILE A 59 -0.33 -5.07 -2.47
C ILE A 59 -0.87 -6.41 -2.97
N LYS A 60 -1.06 -7.36 -2.06
CA LYS A 60 -1.58 -8.68 -2.44
C LYS A 60 -2.95 -8.58 -3.08
N ARG A 61 -3.84 -7.76 -2.52
CA ARG A 61 -5.18 -7.58 -3.07
C ARG A 61 -5.16 -6.95 -4.44
N ASN A 62 -4.11 -6.22 -4.76
CA ASN A 62 -3.97 -5.54 -6.04
C ASN A 62 -3.05 -6.28 -7.00
N THR A 63 -2.54 -7.44 -6.60
CA THR A 63 -1.68 -8.23 -7.45
C THR A 63 -2.51 -8.91 -8.54
N ARG A 64 -2.03 -8.84 -9.76
CA ARG A 64 -2.69 -9.47 -10.90
C ARG A 64 -1.76 -10.51 -11.51
N VAL A 65 -2.27 -11.72 -11.66
CA VAL A 65 -1.51 -12.80 -12.27
C VAL A 65 -1.95 -12.91 -13.73
N PRO A 66 -1.03 -12.73 -14.69
CA PRO A 66 -1.42 -12.83 -16.10
C PRO A 66 -1.97 -14.22 -16.42
N SER A 67 -3.03 -14.27 -17.20
CA SER A 67 -3.61 -15.50 -17.70
C SER A 67 -4.01 -15.25 -19.15
N VAL A 68 -4.28 -16.34 -19.87
CA VAL A 68 -4.70 -16.21 -21.25
C VAL A 68 -5.94 -15.33 -21.35
N ARG A 69 -6.90 -15.58 -20.46
CA ARG A 69 -8.15 -14.83 -20.47
C ARG A 69 -7.91 -13.35 -20.15
N ALA A 70 -7.13 -13.08 -19.11
CA ALA A 70 -6.84 -11.71 -18.72
C ALA A 70 -6.10 -10.96 -19.83
N ALA A 71 -5.13 -11.63 -20.46
CA ALA A 71 -4.39 -11.02 -21.56
C ALA A 71 -5.32 -10.66 -22.73
N MET A 72 -6.26 -11.53 -23.03
CA MET A 72 -7.22 -11.26 -24.12
C MET A 72 -8.11 -10.08 -23.78
N GLU A 73 -8.56 -9.97 -22.53
CA GLU A 73 -9.37 -8.86 -22.08
C GLU A 73 -8.63 -7.54 -22.15
N GLU A 74 -7.36 -7.55 -21.74
CA GLU A 74 -6.52 -6.36 -21.81
C GLU A 74 -6.32 -5.91 -23.24
N THR A 75 -6.12 -6.85 -24.16
CA THR A 75 -5.95 -6.53 -25.56
C THR A 75 -7.18 -5.83 -26.11
N ARG A 76 -8.36 -6.31 -25.74
CA ARG A 76 -9.59 -5.65 -26.16
C ARG A 76 -9.73 -4.27 -25.55
N GLY A 77 -9.37 -4.12 -24.28
CA GLY A 77 -9.48 -2.85 -23.61
C GLY A 77 -8.50 -1.83 -24.13
N ALA A 78 -7.38 -2.27 -24.67
CA ALA A 78 -6.36 -1.40 -25.21
C ALA A 78 -6.69 -0.84 -26.58
N ALA A 79 -7.65 -1.43 -27.25
CA ALA A 79 -8.01 -1.03 -28.59
C ALA A 79 -8.64 0.34 -28.68
#